data_40aa23d3f36e8b125627910b135992ee
#
_entry.id   40aa23d3f36e8b125627910b135992ee
#
_cell.length_a   1.000
_cell.length_b   1.000
_cell.length_c   1.000
_cell.angle_alpha   90.00
_cell.angle_beta   90.00
_cell.angle_gamma   90.00
#
_symmetry.space_group_name_H-M   'P 1'
#
loop_
_entity.id
_entity.type
_entity.pdbx_description
1 polymer ?
#
loop_
_entity_poly.entity_id
_entity_poly.type
_entity_poly.pdbx_seq_one_letter_code
_entity_poly.pdbx_strand_id
1 'polypeptide(L)'
;MTKIWAGAIKDADMERYLEIRITESGKVGEVLRAEAGLTKRQISQAKFRPGGILKNGKQCRVTEIAVPGDRLQVCLEAKGIDSKQLVCPDTSSFIEQGKKQLLDFERQELEDGLKPQKLQILYEDQDLLVVNKPAGMVTHPSGSHYQDSISNLLAAYFREKNETTRIRSIGRLDKETSGILLFARNQVAAARLQKQREEGKLQKKYLALAEGDLSEANDSVFWKEIAIPLAPDPENPMKMTISPDGLLPGSRNAVTYYKNIKSFGNVTLVELQLETGRTHQIRVHMSGIGHPLLGDTMYNPRVCLKMSNSKEKKNTEGRINNRNDCFKRAALHAWKLTFCHPFTDEIITLEAPLPDDFCCFLNANEEEKT
;
A
#
# COMPACT_ATOMS: atom_id res chain seq x y z
N MET A 1 -11.56 8.17 29.25
CA MET A 1 -11.45 8.58 27.82
C MET A 1 -10.66 9.86 27.75
N THR A 2 -9.39 9.78 27.39
CA THR A 2 -8.47 10.92 27.28
C THR A 2 -8.79 11.66 25.99
N LYS A 3 -9.31 12.90 26.08
CA LYS A 3 -9.56 13.73 24.89
C LYS A 3 -8.20 14.17 24.32
N ILE A 4 -7.82 13.58 23.18
CA ILE A 4 -6.65 13.97 22.41
C ILE A 4 -7.10 15.11 21.48
N TRP A 5 -6.58 16.31 21.69
CA TRP A 5 -6.84 17.48 20.84
C TRP A 5 -5.62 17.71 19.94
N ALA A 6 -5.75 17.51 18.64
CA ALA A 6 -4.81 18.03 17.66
C ALA A 6 -5.22 19.48 17.34
N GLY A 7 -4.66 20.46 18.06
CA GLY A 7 -4.86 21.86 17.77
C GLY A 7 -4.15 22.24 16.47
N ALA A 8 -4.90 22.58 15.42
CA ALA A 8 -4.36 23.15 14.20
C ALA A 8 -4.19 24.65 14.39
N ILE A 9 -2.94 25.13 14.45
CA ILE A 9 -2.62 26.56 14.26
C ILE A 9 -2.02 26.68 12.86
N LYS A 10 -2.70 27.48 12.02
CA LYS A 10 -2.24 27.82 10.67
C LYS A 10 -1.24 28.98 10.78
N ASP A 11 0.03 28.67 10.81
CA ASP A 11 1.11 29.55 10.37
C ASP A 11 2.20 28.68 9.75
N ALA A 12 2.69 29.05 8.59
CA ALA A 12 3.54 28.22 7.72
C ALA A 12 4.90 27.83 8.31
N ASP A 13 5.26 28.33 9.51
CA ASP A 13 6.54 28.11 10.18
C ASP A 13 6.44 27.50 11.60
N MET A 14 5.25 27.11 12.08
CA MET A 14 5.11 26.58 13.44
C MET A 14 5.11 25.04 13.48
N GLU A 15 6.00 24.49 14.28
CA GLU A 15 6.10 23.06 14.57
C GLU A 15 4.75 22.54 15.15
N ARG A 16 4.20 21.49 14.55
CA ARG A 16 2.95 20.85 15.03
C ARG A 16 3.26 19.90 16.18
N TYR A 17 2.45 19.95 17.21
CA TYR A 17 2.59 19.08 18.38
C TYR A 17 1.37 18.19 18.57
N LEU A 18 1.59 16.91 18.87
CA LEU A 18 0.60 16.06 19.52
C LEU A 18 0.56 16.43 20.99
N GLU A 19 -0.61 16.80 21.48
CA GLU A 19 -0.81 17.13 22.88
C GLU A 19 -1.53 15.98 23.61
N ILE A 20 -1.00 15.61 24.78
CA ILE A 20 -1.57 14.56 25.65
C ILE A 20 -1.75 15.17 27.02
N ARG A 21 -2.98 15.15 27.54
CA ARG A 21 -3.27 15.52 28.92
C ARG A 21 -3.14 14.30 29.81
N ILE A 22 -2.35 14.42 30.86
CA ILE A 22 -2.08 13.33 31.80
C ILE A 22 -3.25 13.16 32.74
N THR A 23 -3.80 11.95 32.81
CA THR A 23 -4.85 11.56 33.73
C THR A 23 -4.36 10.67 34.86
N GLU A 24 -3.27 9.94 34.63
CA GLU A 24 -2.64 9.03 35.61
C GLU A 24 -1.13 9.26 35.63
N SER A 25 -0.53 9.18 36.83
CA SER A 25 0.91 9.38 36.98
C SER A 25 1.70 8.27 36.26
N GLY A 26 2.74 8.65 35.53
CA GLY A 26 3.60 7.70 34.83
C GLY A 26 4.85 8.34 34.28
N LYS A 27 5.85 7.52 33.89
CA LYS A 27 7.02 8.05 33.21
C LYS A 27 6.65 8.57 31.83
N VAL A 28 7.16 9.75 31.47
CA VAL A 28 6.92 10.39 30.15
C VAL A 28 7.10 9.40 29.01
N GLY A 29 8.17 8.60 28.99
CA GLY A 29 8.42 7.63 27.93
C GLY A 29 7.40 6.46 27.88
N GLU A 30 6.78 6.11 28.99
CA GLU A 30 5.72 5.09 29.05
C GLU A 30 4.40 5.65 28.56
N VAL A 31 4.05 6.86 29.01
CA VAL A 31 2.86 7.57 28.53
C VAL A 31 2.91 7.80 27.02
N LEU A 32 4.05 8.23 26.47
CA LEU A 32 4.21 8.43 25.04
C LEU A 32 4.04 7.13 24.23
N ARG A 33 4.42 5.99 24.81
CA ARG A 33 4.17 4.69 24.15
C ARG A 33 2.71 4.28 24.20
N ALA A 34 2.08 4.44 25.35
CA ALA A 34 0.69 4.03 25.57
C ALA A 34 -0.28 4.94 24.79
N GLU A 35 -0.17 6.25 24.99
CA GLU A 35 -1.15 7.23 24.51
C GLU A 35 -0.85 7.76 23.10
N ALA A 36 0.43 7.99 22.76
CA ALA A 36 0.81 8.47 21.44
C ALA A 36 1.06 7.32 20.44
N GLY A 37 1.20 6.07 20.91
CA GLY A 37 1.56 4.94 20.06
C GLY A 37 3.00 4.99 19.54
N LEU A 38 3.90 5.78 20.17
CA LEU A 38 5.27 5.94 19.71
C LEU A 38 6.14 4.74 20.07
N THR A 39 6.94 4.29 19.13
CA THR A 39 7.97 3.25 19.37
C THR A 39 9.14 3.78 20.21
N LYS A 40 9.87 2.88 20.88
CA LYS A 40 11.12 3.24 21.61
C LYS A 40 12.08 4.05 20.74
N ARG A 41 12.21 3.71 19.45
CA ARG A 41 13.08 4.40 18.50
C ARG A 41 12.61 5.83 18.22
N GLN A 42 11.32 6.02 18.02
CA GLN A 42 10.73 7.34 17.78
C GLN A 42 10.89 8.26 19.00
N ILE A 43 10.62 7.75 20.20
CA ILE A 43 10.84 8.48 21.46
C ILE A 43 12.33 8.83 21.62
N SER A 44 13.24 7.89 21.32
CA SER A 44 14.66 8.15 21.36
C SER A 44 15.11 9.22 20.37
N GLN A 45 14.51 9.28 19.19
CA GLN A 45 14.78 10.33 18.21
C GLN A 45 14.21 11.68 18.64
N ALA A 46 13.00 11.71 19.22
CA ALA A 46 12.36 12.94 19.67
C ALA A 46 13.08 13.57 20.87
N LYS A 47 13.52 12.78 21.85
CA LYS A 47 14.18 13.31 23.08
C LYS A 47 15.47 14.08 22.82
N PHE A 48 16.18 13.81 21.71
CA PHE A 48 17.43 14.50 21.37
C PHE A 48 17.23 15.77 20.56
N ARG A 49 15.97 16.13 20.26
CA ARG A 49 15.67 17.36 19.54
C ARG A 49 15.31 18.50 20.49
N PRO A 50 15.75 19.72 20.20
CA PRO A 50 15.17 20.90 20.83
C PRO A 50 13.66 20.92 20.55
N GLY A 51 12.83 21.09 21.59
CA GLY A 51 11.38 21.09 21.45
C GLY A 51 10.73 19.74 21.11
N GLY A 52 11.48 18.64 20.95
CA GLY A 52 10.93 17.37 20.49
C GLY A 52 9.94 16.71 21.45
N ILE A 53 10.17 16.84 22.78
CA ILE A 53 9.23 16.41 23.83
C ILE A 53 9.18 17.48 24.90
N LEU A 54 7.98 18.02 25.15
CA LEU A 54 7.76 19.07 26.14
C LEU A 54 6.76 18.57 27.20
N LYS A 55 7.01 18.97 28.45
CA LYS A 55 6.07 18.88 29.57
C LYS A 55 5.74 20.29 30.04
N ASN A 56 4.47 20.70 29.96
CA ASN A 56 4.02 22.03 30.31
C ASN A 56 4.82 23.15 29.59
N GLY A 57 5.13 22.93 28.29
CA GLY A 57 5.87 23.86 27.45
C GLY A 57 7.40 23.83 27.63
N LYS A 58 7.96 23.04 28.56
CA LYS A 58 9.38 22.93 28.80
C LYS A 58 9.91 21.56 28.38
N GLN A 59 11.11 21.53 27.78
CA GLN A 59 11.75 20.27 27.41
C GLN A 59 11.97 19.39 28.63
N CYS A 60 11.59 18.11 28.53
CA CYS A 60 11.67 17.15 29.62
C CYS A 60 12.42 15.88 29.23
N ARG A 61 12.85 15.11 30.23
CA ARG A 61 13.44 13.79 30.02
C ARG A 61 12.35 12.73 29.97
N VAL A 62 12.56 11.70 29.18
CA VAL A 62 11.63 10.55 29.07
C VAL A 62 11.50 9.73 30.35
N THR A 63 12.44 9.89 31.28
CA THR A 63 12.45 9.26 32.61
C THR A 63 11.73 10.08 33.66
N GLU A 64 11.38 11.34 33.39
CA GLU A 64 10.60 12.17 34.31
C GLU A 64 9.21 11.61 34.51
N ILE A 65 8.64 11.87 35.69
CA ILE A 65 7.27 11.51 36.01
C ILE A 65 6.35 12.66 35.56
N ALA A 66 5.34 12.32 34.79
CA ALA A 66 4.21 13.17 34.51
C ALA A 66 3.10 12.83 35.50
N VAL A 67 2.40 13.83 36.02
CA VAL A 67 1.31 13.68 36.99
C VAL A 67 -0.01 14.19 36.40
N PRO A 68 -1.17 13.78 36.96
CA PRO A 68 -2.46 14.27 36.49
C PRO A 68 -2.53 15.81 36.42
N GLY A 69 -2.99 16.31 35.29
CA GLY A 69 -3.02 17.73 34.96
C GLY A 69 -1.83 18.23 34.14
N ASP A 70 -0.72 17.49 34.08
CA ASP A 70 0.38 17.83 33.18
C ASP A 70 -0.05 17.71 31.70
N ARG A 71 0.59 18.54 30.85
CA ARG A 71 0.44 18.54 29.42
C ARG A 71 1.74 18.11 28.78
N LEU A 72 1.74 16.94 28.14
CA LEU A 72 2.84 16.47 27.31
C LEU A 72 2.61 16.87 25.86
N GLN A 73 3.67 17.33 25.20
CA GLN A 73 3.63 17.71 23.79
C GLN A 73 4.78 16.99 23.07
N VAL A 74 4.48 16.40 21.93
CA VAL A 74 5.48 15.73 21.05
C VAL A 74 5.43 16.38 19.69
N CYS A 75 6.56 16.87 19.22
CA CYS A 75 6.67 17.43 17.88
C CYS A 75 6.36 16.36 16.83
N LEU A 76 5.37 16.62 15.98
CA LEU A 76 4.95 15.71 14.89
C LEU A 76 5.91 15.76 13.72
N GLU A 77 6.57 16.89 13.51
CA GLU A 77 7.49 17.09 12.43
C GLU A 77 8.84 16.46 12.75
N ALA A 78 9.22 15.50 11.95
CA ALA A 78 10.59 15.07 11.92
C ALA A 78 11.37 16.10 11.10
N LYS A 79 12.22 16.93 11.71
CA LYS A 79 13.39 17.44 10.99
C LYS A 79 14.18 16.20 10.55
N GLY A 80 13.68 15.54 9.53
CA GLY A 80 14.33 14.40 8.89
C GLY A 80 15.44 14.94 8.02
N ILE A 81 16.40 14.10 7.73
CA ILE A 81 17.35 14.27 6.64
C ILE A 81 16.65 14.99 5.51
N ASP A 82 17.17 16.18 5.21
CA ASP A 82 16.67 17.07 4.18
C ASP A 82 16.29 16.27 2.95
N SER A 83 15.07 16.44 2.44
CA SER A 83 14.61 15.81 1.19
C SER A 83 15.54 16.16 0.01
N LYS A 84 16.38 17.20 0.15
CA LYS A 84 17.51 17.52 -0.72
C LYS A 84 18.60 16.44 -0.74
N GLN A 85 18.73 15.60 0.30
CA GLN A 85 19.71 14.51 0.35
C GLN A 85 19.19 13.19 -0.26
N LEU A 86 17.89 13.06 -0.48
CA LEU A 86 17.29 11.97 -1.27
C LEU A 86 17.17 12.33 -2.77
N VAL A 87 17.49 13.55 -3.12
CA VAL A 87 17.65 13.99 -4.51
C VAL A 87 19.13 13.91 -4.79
N CYS A 88 19.54 13.07 -5.74
CA CYS A 88 20.88 13.05 -6.30
C CYS A 88 21.46 14.47 -6.45
N PRO A 89 22.75 14.74 -6.15
CA PRO A 89 23.31 16.09 -6.07
C PRO A 89 23.22 16.92 -7.37
N ASP A 90 22.76 16.38 -8.44
CA ASP A 90 22.73 17.01 -9.78
C ASP A 90 21.29 17.19 -10.32
N THR A 91 20.48 17.95 -9.55
CA THR A 91 19.07 18.19 -9.92
C THR A 91 18.85 19.04 -11.16
N SER A 92 19.80 19.84 -11.62
CA SER A 92 19.65 20.63 -12.84
C SER A 92 19.75 19.77 -14.12
N SER A 93 20.67 18.82 -14.15
CA SER A 93 20.79 17.86 -15.26
C SER A 93 19.70 16.78 -15.23
N PHE A 94 19.22 16.39 -14.02
CA PHE A 94 18.15 15.41 -13.86
C PHE A 94 16.76 15.98 -14.15
N ILE A 95 16.51 17.26 -13.88
CA ILE A 95 15.25 17.91 -14.27
C ILE A 95 15.17 18.01 -15.80
N GLU A 96 16.26 18.30 -16.51
CA GLU A 96 16.29 18.26 -17.97
C GLU A 96 16.23 16.83 -18.52
N GLN A 97 16.98 15.89 -17.95
CA GLN A 97 16.91 14.48 -18.35
C GLN A 97 15.59 13.84 -17.95
N GLY A 98 15.06 14.15 -16.75
CA GLY A 98 13.73 13.69 -16.32
C GLY A 98 12.61 14.29 -17.15
N LYS A 99 12.69 15.58 -17.55
CA LYS A 99 11.76 16.17 -18.51
C LYS A 99 11.92 15.57 -19.90
N LYS A 100 13.15 15.28 -20.33
CA LYS A 100 13.40 14.64 -21.62
C LYS A 100 12.97 13.16 -21.60
N GLN A 101 13.22 12.42 -20.54
CA GLN A 101 12.71 11.05 -20.36
C GLN A 101 11.19 11.01 -20.14
N LEU A 102 10.59 11.99 -19.43
CA LEU A 102 9.14 12.14 -19.39
C LEU A 102 8.57 12.48 -20.78
N LEU A 103 9.21 13.38 -21.52
CA LEU A 103 8.82 13.74 -22.89
C LEU A 103 9.05 12.58 -23.88
N ASP A 104 10.11 11.79 -23.72
CA ASP A 104 10.37 10.61 -24.53
C ASP A 104 9.41 9.46 -24.14
N PHE A 105 9.09 9.31 -22.84
CA PHE A 105 8.09 8.39 -22.32
C PHE A 105 6.67 8.83 -22.76
N GLU A 106 6.32 10.12 -22.63
CA GLU A 106 5.06 10.68 -23.11
C GLU A 106 4.95 10.59 -24.65
N ARG A 107 6.06 10.72 -25.40
CA ARG A 107 6.07 10.48 -26.85
C ARG A 107 5.85 9.01 -27.20
N GLN A 108 6.51 8.10 -26.49
CA GLN A 108 6.36 6.67 -26.69
C GLN A 108 4.96 6.19 -26.29
N GLU A 109 4.39 6.75 -25.20
CA GLU A 109 3.00 6.51 -24.79
C GLU A 109 1.96 7.16 -25.73
N LEU A 110 2.29 8.29 -26.35
CA LEU A 110 1.45 8.91 -27.39
C LEU A 110 1.45 8.09 -28.70
N GLU A 111 2.57 7.46 -29.03
CA GLU A 111 2.66 6.51 -30.15
C GLU A 111 1.95 5.19 -29.85
N ASP A 112 1.94 4.73 -28.57
CA ASP A 112 1.25 3.52 -28.10
C ASP A 112 -0.21 3.77 -27.66
N GLY A 113 -0.69 5.02 -27.68
CA GLY A 113 -2.03 5.40 -27.28
C GLY A 113 -2.29 5.37 -25.78
N LEU A 114 -1.25 5.28 -24.96
CA LEU A 114 -1.30 5.30 -23.50
C LEU A 114 -1.27 6.76 -22.99
N LYS A 115 -2.32 7.20 -22.34
CA LYS A 115 -2.35 8.53 -21.68
C LYS A 115 -1.46 8.50 -20.43
N PRO A 116 -0.69 9.58 -20.15
CA PRO A 116 0.09 9.67 -18.90
C PRO A 116 -0.83 9.49 -17.70
N GLN A 117 -0.61 8.45 -16.91
CA GLN A 117 -1.43 8.15 -15.74
C GLN A 117 -1.16 9.17 -14.65
N LYS A 118 -2.05 10.15 -14.53
CA LYS A 118 -2.01 11.14 -13.47
C LYS A 118 -2.26 10.45 -12.13
N LEU A 119 -1.43 10.73 -11.12
CA LEU A 119 -1.62 10.23 -9.76
C LEU A 119 -3.01 10.59 -9.24
N GLN A 120 -3.83 9.59 -8.98
CA GLN A 120 -5.18 9.78 -8.46
C GLN A 120 -5.14 9.78 -6.92
N ILE A 121 -5.41 10.93 -6.32
CA ILE A 121 -5.54 11.09 -4.88
C ILE A 121 -6.99 10.80 -4.50
N LEU A 122 -7.19 9.85 -3.57
CA LEU A 122 -8.50 9.45 -3.07
C LEU A 122 -8.87 10.19 -1.78
N TYR A 123 -7.86 10.55 -0.98
CA TYR A 123 -8.02 11.29 0.26
C TYR A 123 -6.71 11.99 0.62
N GLU A 124 -6.81 13.20 1.12
CA GLU A 124 -5.66 13.96 1.61
C GLU A 124 -6.09 14.86 2.76
N ASP A 125 -5.31 14.85 3.84
CA ASP A 125 -5.37 15.82 4.93
C ASP A 125 -3.96 16.16 5.43
N GLN A 126 -3.86 16.77 6.62
CA GLN A 126 -2.58 17.14 7.20
C GLN A 126 -1.73 15.95 7.64
N ASP A 127 -2.32 14.80 7.87
CA ASP A 127 -1.71 13.62 8.49
C ASP A 127 -1.61 12.41 7.56
N LEU A 128 -2.50 12.34 6.57
CA LEU A 128 -2.69 11.20 5.68
C LEU A 128 -2.72 11.60 4.21
N LEU A 129 -2.32 10.66 3.38
CA LEU A 129 -2.55 10.70 1.95
C LEU A 129 -2.90 9.30 1.46
N VAL A 130 -3.99 9.17 0.72
CA VAL A 130 -4.42 7.92 0.11
C VAL A 130 -4.50 8.09 -1.40
N VAL A 131 -3.87 7.18 -2.11
CA VAL A 131 -3.81 7.22 -3.58
C VAL A 131 -4.34 5.93 -4.19
N ASN A 132 -4.83 6.03 -5.41
CA ASN A 132 -5.07 4.89 -6.28
C ASN A 132 -3.79 4.61 -7.09
N LYS A 133 -3.03 3.57 -6.69
CA LYS A 133 -1.81 3.19 -7.38
C LYS A 133 -2.14 2.51 -8.72
N PRO A 134 -1.61 2.96 -9.84
CA PRO A 134 -1.73 2.22 -11.09
C PRO A 134 -0.98 0.88 -11.02
N ALA A 135 -1.38 -0.07 -11.85
CA ALA A 135 -0.59 -1.27 -12.09
C ALA A 135 0.73 -0.93 -12.82
N GLY A 136 1.71 -1.79 -12.72
CA GLY A 136 3.02 -1.59 -13.35
C GLY A 136 4.02 -0.76 -12.55
N MET A 137 3.58 -0.06 -11.50
CA MET A 137 4.40 0.82 -10.68
C MET A 137 4.71 0.21 -9.31
N VAL A 138 5.95 0.33 -8.84
CA VAL A 138 6.36 -0.13 -7.49
C VAL A 138 5.97 0.90 -6.42
N THR A 139 5.77 0.44 -5.19
CA THR A 139 5.43 1.32 -4.06
C THR A 139 6.62 2.19 -3.64
N HIS A 140 7.80 1.60 -3.54
CA HIS A 140 9.05 2.26 -3.16
C HIS A 140 10.14 1.96 -4.16
N PRO A 141 11.17 2.82 -4.26
CA PRO A 141 12.36 2.51 -5.05
C PRO A 141 12.95 1.17 -4.65
N SER A 142 13.13 0.28 -5.61
CA SER A 142 13.74 -1.04 -5.40
C SER A 142 14.30 -1.62 -6.69
N GLY A 143 15.44 -2.29 -6.62
CA GLY A 143 16.08 -2.91 -7.78
C GLY A 143 16.37 -1.88 -8.88
N SER A 144 15.86 -2.09 -10.09
CA SER A 144 15.99 -1.17 -11.24
C SER A 144 15.03 0.02 -11.21
N HIS A 145 14.07 0.04 -10.28
CA HIS A 145 13.01 1.07 -10.17
C HIS A 145 13.37 2.12 -9.13
N TYR A 146 14.34 3.02 -9.45
CA TYR A 146 14.77 4.07 -8.52
C TYR A 146 13.99 5.36 -8.63
N GLN A 147 13.40 5.66 -9.79
CA GLN A 147 12.78 6.95 -10.11
C GLN A 147 11.29 6.86 -10.44
N ASP A 148 10.78 5.66 -10.68
CA ASP A 148 9.45 5.34 -11.19
C ASP A 148 8.53 4.69 -10.13
N SER A 149 8.75 4.99 -8.84
CA SER A 149 7.89 4.52 -7.76
C SER A 149 6.81 5.55 -7.40
N ILE A 150 5.72 5.08 -6.78
CA ILE A 150 4.72 5.97 -6.17
C ILE A 150 5.37 6.95 -5.20
N SER A 151 6.36 6.51 -4.42
CA SER A 151 7.07 7.39 -3.48
C SER A 151 7.79 8.54 -4.19
N ASN A 152 8.33 8.33 -5.41
CA ASN A 152 8.93 9.40 -6.21
C ASN A 152 7.88 10.40 -6.71
N LEU A 153 6.74 9.92 -7.22
CA LEU A 153 5.65 10.78 -7.67
C LEU A 153 5.09 11.63 -6.51
N LEU A 154 4.94 11.04 -5.34
CA LEU A 154 4.49 11.77 -4.16
C LEU A 154 5.52 12.79 -3.68
N ALA A 155 6.81 12.50 -3.76
CA ALA A 155 7.85 13.46 -3.45
C ALA A 155 7.82 14.66 -4.41
N ALA A 156 7.57 14.44 -5.71
CA ALA A 156 7.36 15.50 -6.68
C ALA A 156 6.10 16.32 -6.37
N TYR A 157 4.98 15.66 -6.10
CA TYR A 157 3.72 16.28 -5.72
C TYR A 157 3.85 17.23 -4.52
N PHE A 158 4.52 16.80 -3.43
CA PHE A 158 4.73 17.66 -2.27
C PHE A 158 5.72 18.79 -2.55
N ARG A 159 6.70 18.59 -3.41
CA ARG A 159 7.62 19.65 -3.83
C ARG A 159 6.88 20.75 -4.60
N GLU A 160 5.96 20.40 -5.48
CA GLU A 160 5.12 21.38 -6.20
C GLU A 160 4.24 22.21 -5.25
N LYS A 161 3.82 21.60 -4.13
CA LYS A 161 3.09 22.28 -3.06
C LYS A 161 3.98 23.08 -2.10
N ASN A 162 5.29 23.13 -2.33
CA ASN A 162 6.28 23.69 -1.41
C ASN A 162 6.26 23.06 0.00
N GLU A 163 5.86 21.79 0.09
CA GLU A 163 5.82 21.03 1.32
C GLU A 163 7.02 20.10 1.46
N THR A 164 7.64 20.07 2.64
CA THR A 164 8.72 19.13 2.99
C THR A 164 8.16 17.99 3.83
N THR A 165 7.35 17.13 3.22
CA THR A 165 6.70 16.01 3.92
C THR A 165 7.49 14.71 3.73
N ARG A 166 7.77 14.03 4.83
CA ARG A 166 8.35 12.68 4.79
C ARG A 166 7.25 11.64 4.68
N ILE A 167 7.14 11.02 3.53
CA ILE A 167 6.11 10.03 3.22
C ILE A 167 6.48 8.67 3.83
N ARG A 168 5.49 8.02 4.46
CA ARG A 168 5.62 6.67 5.04
C ARG A 168 4.44 5.83 4.60
N SER A 169 4.68 4.84 3.73
CA SER A 169 3.60 3.94 3.32
C SER A 169 3.17 3.04 4.48
N ILE A 170 1.88 2.83 4.58
CA ILE A 170 1.27 1.87 5.51
C ILE A 170 0.98 0.59 4.72
N GLY A 171 1.97 -0.28 4.70
CA GLY A 171 1.98 -1.46 3.85
C GLY A 171 2.48 -1.16 2.43
N ARG A 172 2.36 -2.16 1.57
CA ARG A 172 2.79 -2.09 0.15
C ARG A 172 1.78 -2.80 -0.73
N LEU A 173 1.83 -2.47 -2.02
CA LEU A 173 1.25 -3.25 -3.10
C LEU A 173 2.37 -3.72 -4.02
N ASP A 174 2.18 -4.87 -4.63
CA ASP A 174 3.11 -5.39 -5.63
C ASP A 174 3.07 -4.51 -6.90
N LYS A 175 4.10 -4.60 -7.74
CA LYS A 175 4.21 -3.82 -8.98
C LYS A 175 2.95 -3.94 -9.83
N GLU A 176 2.47 -5.17 -10.07
CA GLU A 176 1.32 -5.45 -10.91
C GLU A 176 -0.04 -5.17 -10.26
N THR A 177 -0.09 -5.09 -8.93
CA THR A 177 -1.32 -4.83 -8.18
C THR A 177 -1.67 -3.35 -8.24
N SER A 178 -2.88 -3.03 -8.66
CA SER A 178 -3.45 -1.68 -8.63
C SER A 178 -4.26 -1.42 -7.36
N GLY A 179 -4.62 -0.15 -7.11
CA GLY A 179 -5.59 0.22 -6.08
C GLY A 179 -5.02 0.98 -4.88
N ILE A 180 -5.76 0.95 -3.78
CA ILE A 180 -5.58 1.83 -2.63
C ILE A 180 -4.24 1.60 -1.92
N LEU A 181 -3.49 2.69 -1.78
CA LEU A 181 -2.26 2.75 -1.01
C LEU A 181 -2.30 3.94 -0.05
N LEU A 182 -2.15 3.66 1.25
CA LEU A 182 -2.20 4.64 2.34
C LEU A 182 -0.80 5.08 2.73
N PHE A 183 -0.61 6.39 2.88
CA PHE A 183 0.61 7.01 3.37
C PHE A 183 0.32 7.89 4.58
N ALA A 184 1.21 7.84 5.56
CA ALA A 184 1.23 8.77 6.68
C ALA A 184 2.22 9.92 6.39
N ARG A 185 1.79 11.13 6.67
CA ARG A 185 2.58 12.36 6.46
C ARG A 185 3.49 12.68 7.66
N ASN A 186 3.21 12.09 8.80
CA ASN A 186 4.04 12.24 10.01
C ASN A 186 4.29 10.89 10.72
N GLN A 187 5.21 10.90 11.67
CA GLN A 187 5.63 9.67 12.34
C GLN A 187 4.59 9.11 13.32
N VAL A 188 3.76 9.96 13.93
CA VAL A 188 2.73 9.53 14.89
C VAL A 188 1.58 8.85 14.15
N ALA A 189 1.12 9.46 13.05
CA ALA A 189 0.15 8.83 12.16
C ALA A 189 0.63 7.46 11.68
N ALA A 190 1.89 7.37 11.25
CA ALA A 190 2.48 6.09 10.81
C ALA A 190 2.48 5.04 11.93
N ALA A 191 2.85 5.41 13.15
CA ALA A 191 2.88 4.48 14.28
C ALA A 191 1.47 3.99 14.64
N ARG A 192 0.49 4.90 14.70
CA ARG A 192 -0.90 4.57 15.04
C ARG A 192 -1.56 3.71 13.98
N LEU A 193 -1.37 4.02 12.70
CA LEU A 193 -1.88 3.20 11.60
C LEU A 193 -1.21 1.83 11.51
N GLN A 194 0.09 1.75 11.81
CA GLN A 194 0.78 0.47 11.88
C GLN A 194 0.23 -0.39 13.03
N LYS A 195 -0.05 0.22 14.20
CA LYS A 195 -0.71 -0.46 15.32
C LYS A 195 -2.12 -0.94 14.95
N GLN A 196 -2.92 -0.11 14.29
CA GLN A 196 -4.25 -0.52 13.79
C GLN A 196 -4.16 -1.71 12.83
N ARG A 197 -3.13 -1.73 11.96
CA ARG A 197 -2.89 -2.86 11.07
C ARG A 197 -2.55 -4.14 11.83
N GLU A 198 -1.70 -4.05 12.85
CA GLU A 198 -1.32 -5.19 13.71
C GLU A 198 -2.51 -5.70 14.53
N GLU A 199 -3.42 -4.82 14.92
CA GLU A 199 -4.66 -5.15 15.65
C GLU A 199 -5.82 -5.58 14.73
N GLY A 200 -5.61 -5.64 13.40
CA GLY A 200 -6.66 -5.98 12.43
C GLY A 200 -7.74 -4.91 12.23
N LYS A 201 -7.57 -3.71 12.80
CA LYS A 201 -8.52 -2.59 12.68
C LYS A 201 -8.41 -1.86 11.35
N LEU A 202 -7.21 -1.86 10.74
CA LEU A 202 -7.00 -1.38 9.38
C LEU A 202 -7.26 -2.53 8.43
N GLN A 203 -8.40 -2.47 7.72
CA GLN A 203 -8.85 -3.52 6.82
C GLN A 203 -8.69 -3.10 5.37
N LYS A 204 -8.03 -3.92 4.58
CA LYS A 204 -7.89 -3.74 3.13
C LYS A 204 -8.50 -4.94 2.43
N LYS A 205 -9.43 -4.66 1.50
CA LYS A 205 -10.06 -5.67 0.66
C LYS A 205 -9.57 -5.56 -0.77
N TYR A 206 -9.50 -6.70 -1.42
CA TYR A 206 -9.04 -6.82 -2.80
C TYR A 206 -10.12 -7.44 -3.65
N LEU A 207 -10.17 -7.06 -4.92
CA LEU A 207 -10.88 -7.78 -5.96
C LEU A 207 -9.87 -8.46 -6.87
N ALA A 208 -10.18 -9.69 -7.25
CA ALA A 208 -9.37 -10.43 -8.20
C ALA A 208 -10.25 -11.23 -9.16
N LEU A 209 -9.74 -11.48 -10.36
CA LEU A 209 -10.32 -12.45 -11.30
C LEU A 209 -9.46 -13.71 -11.25
N ALA A 210 -10.03 -14.78 -10.76
CA ALA A 210 -9.39 -16.08 -10.62
C ALA A 210 -9.87 -17.03 -11.71
N GLU A 211 -8.98 -17.87 -12.24
CA GLU A 211 -9.35 -18.91 -13.19
C GLU A 211 -10.10 -20.06 -12.49
N GLY A 212 -11.06 -20.61 -13.18
CA GLY A 212 -11.93 -21.67 -12.69
C GLY A 212 -13.24 -21.16 -12.12
N ASP A 213 -14.17 -22.07 -11.97
CA ASP A 213 -15.43 -21.83 -11.28
C ASP A 213 -15.24 -22.14 -9.78
N LEU A 214 -15.35 -21.13 -8.96
CA LEU A 214 -15.27 -21.22 -7.50
C LEU A 214 -16.68 -21.21 -6.88
N SER A 215 -17.74 -21.24 -7.71
CA SER A 215 -19.13 -21.29 -7.26
C SER A 215 -19.48 -22.73 -6.84
N GLU A 216 -19.42 -23.00 -5.56
CA GLU A 216 -20.13 -24.15 -4.97
C GLU A 216 -21.56 -23.71 -4.64
N ALA A 217 -22.52 -24.61 -4.81
CA ALA A 217 -23.92 -24.35 -4.49
C ALA A 217 -24.05 -23.86 -3.02
N ASN A 218 -24.49 -22.60 -2.80
CA ASN A 218 -24.64 -21.88 -1.53
C ASN A 218 -23.43 -21.09 -0.98
N ASP A 219 -22.33 -20.90 -1.69
CA ASP A 219 -21.07 -20.36 -1.13
C ASP A 219 -20.85 -18.85 -1.28
N SER A 220 -21.76 -18.10 -1.90
CA SER A 220 -21.55 -16.66 -2.15
C SER A 220 -21.57 -15.77 -0.90
N VAL A 221 -21.96 -16.32 0.26
CA VAL A 221 -22.13 -15.54 1.50
C VAL A 221 -20.98 -15.71 2.48
N PHE A 222 -20.26 -16.83 2.43
CA PHE A 222 -19.26 -17.17 3.44
C PHE A 222 -17.83 -16.91 2.98
N TRP A 223 -17.00 -16.43 3.91
CA TRP A 223 -15.56 -16.33 3.73
C TRP A 223 -14.94 -17.71 3.87
N LYS A 224 -14.12 -18.10 2.89
CA LYS A 224 -13.25 -19.27 2.94
C LYS A 224 -11.84 -18.83 3.32
N GLU A 225 -11.12 -19.69 4.04
CA GLU A 225 -9.77 -19.41 4.53
C GLU A 225 -8.72 -20.23 3.76
N ILE A 226 -7.60 -19.58 3.42
CA ILE A 226 -6.38 -20.22 2.95
C ILE A 226 -5.30 -19.92 3.99
N ALA A 227 -5.00 -20.90 4.84
CA ALA A 227 -3.98 -20.79 5.90
C ALA A 227 -2.78 -21.70 5.55
N ILE A 228 -2.02 -21.33 4.53
CA ILE A 228 -0.87 -22.08 4.06
C ILE A 228 0.38 -21.18 4.19
N PRO A 229 1.42 -21.59 4.95
CA PRO A 229 2.66 -20.84 5.03
C PRO A 229 3.32 -20.62 3.68
N LEU A 230 4.01 -19.49 3.53
CA LEU A 230 4.73 -19.10 2.33
C LEU A 230 6.22 -19.00 2.59
N ALA A 231 7.02 -19.46 1.64
CA ALA A 231 8.47 -19.36 1.63
C ALA A 231 8.99 -18.74 0.33
N PRO A 232 10.22 -18.19 0.30
CA PRO A 232 10.92 -17.94 -0.95
C PRO A 232 11.04 -19.25 -1.75
N ASP A 233 10.82 -19.16 -3.07
CA ASP A 233 10.96 -20.31 -3.96
C ASP A 233 12.46 -20.71 -4.05
N PRO A 234 12.81 -21.95 -3.73
CA PRO A 234 14.21 -22.39 -3.76
C PRO A 234 14.88 -22.29 -5.14
N GLU A 235 14.10 -22.43 -6.22
CA GLU A 235 14.61 -22.38 -7.60
C GLU A 235 14.61 -20.96 -8.17
N ASN A 236 13.77 -20.06 -7.63
CA ASN A 236 13.66 -18.70 -8.11
C ASN A 236 13.46 -17.69 -6.96
N PRO A 237 14.52 -17.02 -6.49
CA PRO A 237 14.46 -16.08 -5.37
C PRO A 237 13.51 -14.88 -5.58
N MET A 238 13.08 -14.62 -6.82
CA MET A 238 12.09 -13.58 -7.13
C MET A 238 10.65 -14.03 -6.88
N LYS A 239 10.43 -15.34 -6.69
CA LYS A 239 9.13 -15.94 -6.45
C LYS A 239 8.94 -16.34 -4.98
N MET A 240 7.69 -16.50 -4.62
CA MET A 240 7.28 -17.18 -3.39
C MET A 240 6.59 -18.49 -3.74
N THR A 241 6.59 -19.45 -2.84
CA THR A 241 5.88 -20.72 -2.99
C THR A 241 5.12 -21.07 -1.73
N ILE A 242 4.14 -21.95 -1.83
CA ILE A 242 3.46 -22.54 -0.66
C ILE A 242 4.42 -23.53 0.04
N SER A 243 4.34 -23.56 1.37
CA SER A 243 5.10 -24.46 2.23
C SER A 243 4.13 -25.12 3.22
N PRO A 244 3.31 -26.11 2.77
CA PRO A 244 2.20 -26.65 3.56
C PRO A 244 2.62 -27.19 4.93
N ASP A 245 3.79 -27.78 5.02
CA ASP A 245 4.40 -28.28 6.25
C ASP A 245 5.21 -27.20 7.02
N GLY A 246 5.40 -26.01 6.43
CA GLY A 246 6.19 -24.92 7.00
C GLY A 246 7.71 -25.18 7.05
N LEU A 247 8.21 -26.24 6.40
CA LEU A 247 9.61 -26.68 6.52
C LEU A 247 10.57 -26.00 5.53
N LEU A 248 10.06 -25.35 4.49
CA LEU A 248 10.93 -24.64 3.55
C LEU A 248 11.67 -23.49 4.25
N PRO A 249 12.96 -23.26 3.94
CA PRO A 249 13.73 -22.17 4.53
C PRO A 249 13.07 -20.81 4.34
N GLY A 250 12.94 -20.04 5.44
CA GLY A 250 12.27 -18.73 5.40
C GLY A 250 10.75 -18.79 5.36
N SER A 251 10.15 -19.96 5.57
CA SER A 251 8.70 -20.13 5.66
C SER A 251 8.10 -19.26 6.75
N ARG A 252 6.94 -18.64 6.44
CA ARG A 252 6.20 -17.76 7.35
C ARG A 252 4.71 -18.00 7.20
N ASN A 253 4.01 -18.00 8.31
CA ASN A 253 2.55 -18.09 8.33
C ASN A 253 1.93 -17.02 7.43
N ALA A 254 0.94 -17.45 6.66
CA ALA A 254 0.18 -16.60 5.76
C ALA A 254 -1.29 -17.04 5.79
N VAL A 255 -2.20 -16.07 5.96
CA VAL A 255 -3.64 -16.31 6.00
C VAL A 255 -4.34 -15.33 5.08
N THR A 256 -5.10 -15.87 4.14
CA THR A 256 -5.92 -15.14 3.16
C THR A 256 -7.36 -15.62 3.27
N TYR A 257 -8.29 -14.69 3.40
CA TYR A 257 -9.72 -14.98 3.30
C TYR A 257 -10.20 -14.60 1.91
N TYR A 258 -11.10 -15.40 1.31
CA TYR A 258 -11.75 -15.08 0.05
C TYR A 258 -13.21 -15.47 0.05
N LYS A 259 -14.00 -14.80 -0.76
CA LYS A 259 -15.39 -15.17 -1.06
C LYS A 259 -15.69 -14.89 -2.53
N ASN A 260 -16.57 -15.70 -3.09
CA ASN A 260 -17.04 -15.54 -4.46
C ASN A 260 -18.01 -14.36 -4.54
N ILE A 261 -17.85 -13.52 -5.56
CA ILE A 261 -18.76 -12.42 -5.87
C ILE A 261 -19.65 -12.80 -7.05
N LYS A 262 -19.03 -13.22 -8.16
CA LYS A 262 -19.73 -13.53 -9.41
C LYS A 262 -18.91 -14.49 -10.25
N SER A 263 -19.56 -15.52 -10.82
CA SER A 263 -18.94 -16.42 -11.79
C SER A 263 -19.23 -15.99 -13.22
N PHE A 264 -18.24 -16.13 -14.08
CA PHE A 264 -18.27 -15.85 -15.51
C PHE A 264 -17.78 -17.09 -16.29
N GLY A 265 -18.43 -18.21 -16.07
CA GLY A 265 -18.01 -19.50 -16.63
C GLY A 265 -16.71 -20.03 -15.99
N ASN A 266 -15.61 -20.00 -16.76
CA ASN A 266 -14.31 -20.47 -16.24
C ASN A 266 -13.47 -19.36 -15.55
N VAL A 267 -14.12 -18.30 -15.09
CA VAL A 267 -13.48 -17.20 -14.33
C VAL A 267 -14.41 -16.77 -13.22
N THR A 268 -13.87 -16.57 -12.03
CA THR A 268 -14.65 -16.06 -10.89
C THR A 268 -14.07 -14.74 -10.38
N LEU A 269 -14.94 -13.74 -10.23
CA LEU A 269 -14.63 -12.53 -9.47
C LEU A 269 -14.70 -12.87 -7.98
N VAL A 270 -13.60 -12.66 -7.27
CA VAL A 270 -13.48 -12.93 -5.84
C VAL A 270 -13.11 -11.67 -5.07
N GLU A 271 -13.70 -11.51 -3.88
CA GLU A 271 -13.24 -10.54 -2.88
C GLU A 271 -12.29 -11.26 -1.93
N LEU A 272 -11.16 -10.61 -1.62
CA LEU A 272 -10.15 -11.19 -0.73
C LEU A 272 -9.79 -10.20 0.39
N GLN A 273 -9.42 -10.77 1.53
CA GLN A 273 -8.92 -10.04 2.70
C GLN A 273 -7.70 -10.75 3.26
N LEU A 274 -6.73 -9.97 3.73
CA LEU A 274 -5.48 -10.48 4.27
C LEU A 274 -5.44 -10.29 5.79
N GLU A 275 -5.18 -11.35 6.54
CA GLU A 275 -4.76 -11.27 7.93
C GLU A 275 -3.26 -10.98 8.02
N THR A 276 -2.48 -11.60 7.16
CA THR A 276 -1.03 -11.38 7.02
C THR A 276 -0.73 -10.70 5.68
N GLY A 277 0.44 -10.06 5.56
CA GLY A 277 0.85 -9.37 4.33
C GLY A 277 2.22 -9.84 3.85
N ARG A 278 2.31 -11.04 3.26
CA ARG A 278 3.54 -11.55 2.67
C ARG A 278 3.67 -11.13 1.21
N THR A 279 4.88 -11.16 0.68
CA THR A 279 5.14 -10.89 -0.73
C THR A 279 4.33 -11.84 -1.60
N HIS A 280 3.62 -11.32 -2.59
CA HIS A 280 2.80 -12.06 -3.55
C HIS A 280 1.72 -12.97 -2.93
N GLN A 281 1.34 -12.75 -1.66
CA GLN A 281 0.53 -13.70 -0.87
C GLN A 281 -0.75 -14.14 -1.58
N ILE A 282 -1.59 -13.20 -2.03
CA ILE A 282 -2.85 -13.55 -2.74
C ILE A 282 -2.56 -14.37 -3.99
N ARG A 283 -1.57 -13.94 -4.78
CA ARG A 283 -1.21 -14.58 -6.05
C ARG A 283 -0.76 -16.04 -5.84
N VAL A 284 0.09 -16.26 -4.84
CA VAL A 284 0.60 -17.60 -4.48
C VAL A 284 -0.51 -18.47 -3.90
N HIS A 285 -1.31 -17.95 -2.97
CA HIS A 285 -2.41 -18.69 -2.35
C HIS A 285 -3.44 -19.13 -3.39
N MET A 286 -3.91 -18.21 -4.23
CA MET A 286 -4.91 -18.53 -5.25
C MET A 286 -4.36 -19.54 -6.27
N SER A 287 -3.11 -19.42 -6.69
CA SER A 287 -2.46 -20.43 -7.53
C SER A 287 -2.30 -21.77 -6.80
N GLY A 288 -1.94 -21.74 -5.52
CA GLY A 288 -1.74 -22.94 -4.69
C GLY A 288 -2.99 -23.78 -4.49
N ILE A 289 -4.18 -23.15 -4.50
CA ILE A 289 -5.47 -23.85 -4.43
C ILE A 289 -6.05 -24.19 -5.82
N GLY A 290 -5.28 -23.99 -6.90
CA GLY A 290 -5.67 -24.35 -8.27
C GLY A 290 -6.46 -23.27 -9.03
N HIS A 291 -6.59 -22.08 -8.47
CA HIS A 291 -7.32 -20.95 -9.04
C HIS A 291 -6.41 -19.73 -9.25
N PRO A 292 -5.38 -19.81 -10.13
CA PRO A 292 -4.46 -18.70 -10.36
C PRO A 292 -5.18 -17.49 -10.90
N LEU A 293 -4.63 -16.28 -10.66
CA LEU A 293 -5.21 -15.05 -11.15
C LEU A 293 -5.05 -14.93 -12.67
N LEU A 294 -6.06 -14.35 -13.34
CA LEU A 294 -5.97 -14.02 -14.77
C LEU A 294 -4.75 -13.12 -15.02
N GLY A 295 -4.05 -13.38 -16.13
CA GLY A 295 -2.92 -12.58 -16.57
C GLY A 295 -1.67 -12.64 -15.68
N ASP A 296 -1.68 -13.41 -14.60
CA ASP A 296 -0.50 -13.55 -13.73
C ASP A 296 0.63 -14.30 -14.44
N THR A 297 1.63 -13.54 -14.90
CA THR A 297 2.77 -14.09 -15.66
C THR A 297 3.74 -14.90 -14.80
N MET A 298 3.60 -14.83 -13.47
CA MET A 298 4.53 -15.47 -12.53
C MET A 298 3.96 -16.75 -11.91
N TYR A 299 2.66 -16.76 -11.61
CA TYR A 299 2.01 -17.84 -10.85
C TYR A 299 0.88 -18.53 -11.61
N ASN A 300 0.50 -18.06 -12.82
CA ASN A 300 -0.48 -18.75 -13.65
C ASN A 300 0.23 -19.66 -14.67
N PRO A 301 0.17 -21.00 -14.51
CA PRO A 301 0.87 -21.93 -15.40
C PRO A 301 0.47 -21.80 -16.88
N ARG A 302 -0.81 -21.46 -17.15
CA ARG A 302 -1.32 -21.30 -18.52
C ARG A 302 -0.70 -20.09 -19.23
N VAL A 303 -0.50 -18.98 -18.50
CA VAL A 303 0.14 -17.77 -19.01
C VAL A 303 1.64 -18.01 -19.18
N CYS A 304 2.28 -18.67 -18.23
CA CYS A 304 3.71 -19.01 -18.28
C CYS A 304 4.05 -19.87 -19.52
N LEU A 305 3.22 -20.87 -19.83
CA LEU A 305 3.39 -21.75 -21.01
C LEU A 305 3.20 -20.99 -22.33
N LYS A 306 2.22 -20.10 -22.43
CA LYS A 306 2.02 -19.25 -23.62
C LYS A 306 3.23 -18.36 -23.89
N MET A 307 3.82 -17.76 -22.85
CA MET A 307 4.99 -16.89 -23.00
C MET A 307 6.26 -17.65 -23.41
N SER A 308 6.46 -18.87 -22.95
CA SER A 308 7.60 -19.70 -23.37
C SER A 308 7.50 -20.14 -24.84
N ASN A 309 6.29 -20.43 -25.31
CA ASN A 309 6.05 -20.87 -26.70
C ASN A 309 6.05 -19.69 -27.71
N SER A 310 5.77 -18.45 -27.25
CA SER A 310 5.74 -17.26 -28.12
C SER A 310 7.13 -16.78 -28.54
N LYS A 311 8.21 -17.22 -27.88
CA LYS A 311 9.57 -16.91 -28.30
C LYS A 311 9.97 -17.61 -29.62
N GLU A 312 9.23 -18.63 -30.06
CA GLU A 312 9.51 -19.37 -31.30
C GLU A 312 8.67 -18.95 -32.53
N LYS A 313 7.65 -18.09 -32.36
CA LYS A 313 6.80 -17.68 -33.50
C LYS A 313 6.58 -16.14 -33.52
N LYS A 314 7.54 -15.44 -34.14
CA LYS A 314 7.24 -14.18 -34.82
C LYS A 314 6.52 -14.53 -36.12
N ASN A 315 5.25 -14.28 -36.19
CA ASN A 315 4.32 -14.12 -37.31
C ASN A 315 3.05 -14.93 -37.11
N THR A 316 2.07 -14.31 -36.55
CA THR A 316 0.65 -14.44 -36.96
C THR A 316 -0.15 -13.33 -36.30
N GLU A 317 -0.57 -12.35 -37.09
CA GLU A 317 -1.69 -11.48 -36.76
C GLU A 317 -2.92 -12.36 -36.58
N GLY A 318 -3.21 -12.75 -35.34
CA GLY A 318 -4.34 -13.56 -34.95
C GLY A 318 -5.24 -12.73 -34.04
N ARG A 319 -6.48 -12.46 -34.49
CA ARG A 319 -7.58 -11.86 -33.77
C ARG A 319 -7.55 -12.23 -32.28
N ILE A 320 -7.64 -11.24 -31.43
CA ILE A 320 -7.88 -11.34 -29.97
C ILE A 320 -9.28 -11.96 -29.81
N ASN A 321 -9.34 -13.28 -29.85
CA ASN A 321 -10.59 -14.05 -29.74
C ASN A 321 -10.75 -14.70 -28.36
N ASN A 322 -9.89 -14.37 -27.39
CA ASN A 322 -9.99 -14.92 -26.04
C ASN A 322 -10.10 -13.76 -25.04
N ARG A 323 -11.29 -13.58 -24.43
CA ARG A 323 -11.57 -12.54 -23.42
C ARG A 323 -10.58 -12.52 -22.26
N ASN A 324 -9.90 -13.65 -22.01
CA ASN A 324 -8.86 -13.78 -21.02
C ASN A 324 -7.53 -13.11 -21.40
N ASP A 325 -7.34 -12.74 -22.67
CA ASP A 325 -6.13 -12.04 -23.15
C ASP A 325 -6.13 -10.52 -22.85
N CYS A 326 -7.22 -9.99 -22.27
CA CYS A 326 -7.31 -8.60 -21.81
C CYS A 326 -6.34 -8.27 -20.68
N PHE A 327 -5.91 -9.28 -19.90
CA PHE A 327 -5.02 -9.07 -18.77
C PHE A 327 -3.58 -9.44 -19.11
N LYS A 328 -2.70 -8.41 -19.11
CA LYS A 328 -1.24 -8.56 -19.26
C LYS A 328 -0.50 -8.55 -17.91
N ARG A 329 -1.24 -8.58 -16.81
CA ARG A 329 -0.77 -8.54 -15.43
C ARG A 329 -1.67 -9.39 -14.54
N ALA A 330 -1.25 -9.66 -13.32
CA ALA A 330 -2.14 -10.28 -12.34
C ALA A 330 -3.41 -9.42 -12.15
N ALA A 331 -4.58 -10.00 -12.41
CA ALA A 331 -5.88 -9.36 -12.22
C ALA A 331 -6.19 -9.22 -10.73
N LEU A 332 -5.51 -8.26 -10.07
CA LEU A 332 -5.60 -7.98 -8.64
C LEU A 332 -5.68 -6.47 -8.40
N HIS A 333 -6.65 -6.07 -7.60
CA HIS A 333 -6.93 -4.68 -7.30
C HIS A 333 -7.29 -4.48 -5.82
N ALA A 334 -6.56 -3.63 -5.11
CA ALA A 334 -6.89 -3.21 -3.75
C ALA A 334 -8.01 -2.16 -3.81
N TRP A 335 -9.26 -2.60 -3.73
CA TRP A 335 -10.40 -1.76 -4.06
C TRP A 335 -10.99 -1.00 -2.89
N LYS A 336 -10.86 -1.53 -1.65
CA LYS A 336 -11.47 -0.92 -0.46
C LYS A 336 -10.51 -0.91 0.73
N LEU A 337 -10.51 0.20 1.45
CA LEU A 337 -9.73 0.40 2.66
C LEU A 337 -10.60 1.01 3.74
N THR A 338 -10.61 0.41 4.94
CA THR A 338 -11.28 0.95 6.12
C THR A 338 -10.28 1.05 7.27
N PHE A 339 -10.23 2.20 7.94
CA PHE A 339 -9.35 2.44 9.08
C PHE A 339 -9.92 3.55 9.96
N CYS A 340 -9.45 3.66 11.22
CA CYS A 340 -9.70 4.82 12.06
C CYS A 340 -8.68 5.92 11.77
N HIS A 341 -9.13 7.16 11.58
CA HIS A 341 -8.23 8.29 11.46
C HIS A 341 -7.37 8.43 12.73
N PRO A 342 -6.02 8.53 12.59
CA PRO A 342 -5.12 8.40 13.76
C PRO A 342 -5.23 9.52 14.79
N PHE A 343 -5.94 10.62 14.51
CA PHE A 343 -6.09 11.75 15.42
C PHE A 343 -7.55 12.09 15.76
N THR A 344 -8.50 11.85 14.85
CA THR A 344 -9.92 12.18 15.09
C THR A 344 -10.74 10.96 15.53
N ASP A 345 -10.19 9.76 15.44
CA ASP A 345 -10.85 8.48 15.69
C ASP A 345 -12.08 8.22 14.78
N GLU A 346 -12.27 9.03 13.74
CA GLU A 346 -13.32 8.83 12.73
C GLU A 346 -13.01 7.60 11.87
N ILE A 347 -14.02 6.79 11.61
CA ILE A 347 -13.88 5.66 10.68
C ILE A 347 -13.94 6.19 9.25
N ILE A 348 -12.85 6.01 8.53
CA ILE A 348 -12.74 6.37 7.11
C ILE A 348 -12.82 5.10 6.29
N THR A 349 -13.72 5.08 5.31
CA THR A 349 -13.82 4.01 4.30
C THR A 349 -13.67 4.63 2.93
N LEU A 350 -12.72 4.12 2.15
CA LEU A 350 -12.42 4.58 0.80
C LEU A 350 -12.50 3.43 -0.19
N GLU A 351 -12.94 3.73 -1.39
CA GLU A 351 -12.99 2.79 -2.50
C GLU A 351 -12.20 3.36 -3.69
N ALA A 352 -11.36 2.53 -4.31
CA ALA A 352 -10.70 2.87 -5.54
C ALA A 352 -11.57 2.42 -6.73
N PRO A 353 -11.71 3.25 -7.77
CA PRO A 353 -12.39 2.83 -8.99
C PRO A 353 -11.65 1.65 -9.62
N LEU A 354 -12.42 0.74 -10.21
CA LEU A 354 -11.84 -0.38 -10.95
C LEU A 354 -10.98 0.13 -12.11
N PRO A 355 -9.84 -0.49 -12.37
CA PRO A 355 -9.02 -0.16 -13.52
C PRO A 355 -9.65 -0.67 -14.83
N ASP A 356 -9.26 -0.05 -15.96
CA ASP A 356 -9.87 -0.28 -17.27
C ASP A 356 -9.90 -1.75 -17.69
N ASP A 357 -8.86 -2.53 -17.37
CA ASP A 357 -8.80 -3.96 -17.67
C ASP A 357 -9.91 -4.76 -16.95
N PHE A 358 -10.23 -4.41 -15.68
CA PHE A 358 -11.37 -4.99 -14.97
C PHE A 358 -12.70 -4.54 -15.58
N CYS A 359 -12.86 -3.25 -15.87
CA CYS A 359 -14.08 -2.73 -16.48
C CYS A 359 -14.33 -3.38 -17.84
N CYS A 360 -13.32 -3.49 -18.70
CA CYS A 360 -13.42 -4.16 -19.99
C CYS A 360 -13.88 -5.62 -19.85
N PHE A 361 -13.28 -6.37 -18.93
CA PHE A 361 -13.66 -7.75 -18.70
C PHE A 361 -15.09 -7.89 -18.18
N LEU A 362 -15.49 -7.09 -17.21
CA LEU A 362 -16.83 -7.16 -16.61
C LEU A 362 -17.91 -6.79 -17.60
N ASN A 363 -17.74 -5.69 -18.34
CA ASN A 363 -18.70 -5.24 -19.35
C ASN A 363 -18.88 -6.26 -20.47
N ALA A 364 -17.78 -6.82 -20.99
CA ALA A 364 -17.84 -7.84 -22.05
C ALA A 364 -18.57 -9.13 -21.63
N ASN A 365 -18.66 -9.42 -20.33
CA ASN A 365 -19.35 -10.59 -19.80
C ASN A 365 -20.76 -10.29 -19.25
N GLU A 366 -21.19 -9.02 -19.23
CA GLU A 366 -22.58 -8.64 -18.92
C GLU A 366 -23.48 -8.61 -20.16
N GLU A 367 -22.93 -8.24 -21.32
CA GLU A 367 -23.67 -8.16 -22.59
C GLU A 367 -24.14 -9.54 -23.14
N GLU A 368 -23.55 -10.66 -22.69
CA GLU A 368 -23.98 -12.02 -23.13
C GLU A 368 -25.21 -12.56 -22.41
N LYS A 369 -25.75 -11.86 -21.43
CA LYS A 369 -26.94 -12.29 -20.67
C LYS A 369 -28.23 -11.60 -21.15
N THR A 370 -28.14 -10.71 -22.15
CA THR A 370 -29.25 -10.06 -22.80
C THR A 370 -29.51 -10.68 -24.18
#